data_7867cab4a53ab93e2dacfe3bebe6e894
#
_entry.id   7867cab4a53ab93e2dacfe3bebe6e894
#
_cell.length_a   1.000
_cell.length_b   1.000
_cell.length_c   1.000
_cell.angle_alpha   90.00
_cell.angle_beta   90.00
_cell.angle_gamma   90.00
#
_symmetry.space_group_name_H-M   'P 1'
#
loop_
_entity.id
_entity.type
_entity.pdbx_description
1 polymer ?
#
loop_
_entity_poly.entity_id
_entity_poly.type
_entity_poly.pdbx_seq_one_letter_code
_entity_poly.pdbx_strand_id
1 'polypeptide(L)'
;MKQCDVIVIGAGIIGAACAWQLAKRGQSVTLIDDGQPGATAAGMGHLVCMDDDPAELALSAWSLERWRAITPRMPDNCAWRGCGTLWLAESEEEMAGAGDKQRRMAGHQVHSELQTPQQIAGREPLLRD
;
A
#
# COMPACT_ATOMS: atom_id res chain seq x y z
N MET A 1 31.01 -19.17 -14.99
CA MET A 1 29.99 -18.58 -14.12
C MET A 1 29.57 -17.26 -14.75
N LYS A 2 28.25 -17.03 -14.91
CA LYS A 2 27.80 -15.70 -15.35
C LYS A 2 28.04 -14.72 -14.20
N GLN A 3 28.81 -13.70 -14.43
CA GLN A 3 29.05 -12.62 -13.48
C GLN A 3 27.79 -11.73 -13.45
N CYS A 4 27.29 -11.41 -12.28
CA CYS A 4 26.21 -10.44 -12.09
C CYS A 4 26.70 -9.24 -11.28
N ASP A 5 26.07 -8.09 -11.49
CA ASP A 5 26.44 -6.85 -10.80
C ASP A 5 25.91 -6.86 -9.36
N VAL A 6 24.71 -7.43 -9.14
CA VAL A 6 24.03 -7.45 -7.85
C VAL A 6 23.38 -8.80 -7.59
N ILE A 7 23.51 -9.27 -6.36
CA ILE A 7 22.76 -10.41 -5.83
C ILE A 7 21.75 -9.88 -4.81
N VAL A 8 20.47 -10.21 -4.99
CA VAL A 8 19.39 -9.93 -4.03
C VAL A 8 18.99 -11.25 -3.38
N ILE A 9 18.99 -11.30 -2.06
CA ILE A 9 18.59 -12.47 -1.29
C ILE A 9 17.19 -12.22 -0.70
N GLY A 10 16.25 -13.12 -1.00
CA GLY A 10 14.84 -13.04 -0.65
C GLY A 10 13.99 -12.48 -1.78
N ALA A 11 13.03 -13.27 -2.29
CA ALA A 11 12.09 -12.88 -3.36
C ALA A 11 10.73 -12.40 -2.81
N GLY A 12 10.64 -12.02 -1.54
CA GLY A 12 9.49 -11.31 -1.01
C GLY A 12 9.29 -9.97 -1.71
N ILE A 13 8.21 -9.24 -1.41
CA ILE A 13 7.85 -7.99 -2.10
C ILE A 13 8.98 -6.96 -2.14
N ILE A 14 9.77 -6.85 -1.07
CA ILE A 14 10.87 -5.89 -0.99
C ILE A 14 12.02 -6.33 -1.92
N GLY A 15 12.46 -7.59 -1.84
CA GLY A 15 13.54 -8.09 -2.68
C GLY A 15 13.17 -8.09 -4.15
N ALA A 16 11.95 -8.48 -4.50
CA ALA A 16 11.43 -8.41 -5.86
C ALA A 16 11.41 -6.96 -6.39
N ALA A 17 10.97 -6.00 -5.57
CA ALA A 17 10.96 -4.58 -5.93
C ALA A 17 12.39 -4.04 -6.14
N CYS A 18 13.33 -4.39 -5.26
CA CYS A 18 14.74 -4.01 -5.41
C CYS A 18 15.35 -4.60 -6.69
N ALA A 19 15.17 -5.90 -6.92
CA ALA A 19 15.68 -6.57 -8.11
C ALA A 19 15.12 -5.94 -9.40
N TRP A 20 13.80 -5.66 -9.42
CA TRP A 20 13.15 -5.02 -10.55
C TRP A 20 13.68 -3.60 -10.81
N GLN A 21 13.86 -2.78 -9.78
CA GLN A 21 14.39 -1.43 -9.92
C GLN A 21 15.86 -1.41 -10.38
N LEU A 22 16.67 -2.34 -9.90
CA LEU A 22 18.07 -2.49 -10.33
C LEU A 22 18.15 -2.92 -11.80
N ALA A 23 17.34 -3.91 -12.19
CA ALA A 23 17.25 -4.37 -13.58
C ALA A 23 16.79 -3.24 -14.53
N LYS A 24 15.82 -2.41 -14.11
CA LYS A 24 15.41 -1.21 -14.87
C LYS A 24 16.53 -0.17 -15.07
N ARG A 25 17.52 -0.17 -14.19
CA ARG A 25 18.72 0.68 -14.29
C ARG A 25 19.85 0.04 -15.10
N GLY A 26 19.59 -1.11 -15.73
CA GLY A 26 20.54 -1.82 -16.57
C GLY A 26 21.50 -2.73 -15.80
N GLN A 27 21.30 -2.95 -14.50
CA GLN A 27 22.12 -3.87 -13.72
C GLN A 27 21.77 -5.33 -14.04
N SER A 28 22.77 -6.19 -14.10
CA SER A 28 22.59 -7.63 -14.14
C SER A 28 22.33 -8.14 -12.72
N VAL A 29 21.09 -8.60 -12.46
CA VAL A 29 20.65 -8.99 -11.11
C VAL A 29 20.41 -10.47 -11.03
N THR A 30 20.91 -11.09 -9.96
CA THR A 30 20.56 -12.46 -9.56
C THR A 30 19.72 -12.39 -8.30
N LEU A 31 18.47 -12.90 -8.36
CA LEU A 31 17.56 -13.03 -7.22
C LEU A 31 17.61 -14.47 -6.70
N ILE A 32 17.89 -14.62 -5.41
CA ILE A 32 18.00 -15.92 -4.73
C ILE A 32 16.93 -16.00 -3.64
N ASP A 33 16.20 -17.10 -3.61
CA ASP A 33 15.14 -17.34 -2.62
C ASP A 33 15.06 -18.85 -2.31
N ASP A 34 14.67 -19.21 -1.12
CA ASP A 34 14.49 -20.60 -0.70
C ASP A 34 13.06 -21.12 -0.92
N GLY A 35 12.16 -20.28 -1.42
CA GLY A 35 10.76 -20.60 -1.69
C GLY A 35 9.90 -20.77 -0.44
N GLN A 36 10.43 -20.42 0.75
CA GLN A 36 9.63 -20.52 1.97
C GLN A 36 8.70 -19.32 2.13
N PRO A 37 7.48 -19.52 2.69
CA PRO A 37 6.57 -18.42 2.97
C PRO A 37 7.20 -17.42 3.94
N GLY A 38 7.30 -16.17 3.54
CA GLY A 38 7.80 -15.06 4.34
C GLY A 38 6.72 -14.04 4.69
N ALA A 39 7.14 -12.87 5.18
CA ALA A 39 6.23 -11.79 5.60
C ALA A 39 5.26 -11.35 4.49
N THR A 40 5.68 -11.39 3.23
CA THR A 40 4.81 -11.06 2.09
C THR A 40 3.62 -12.01 1.97
N ALA A 41 3.85 -13.31 2.17
CA ALA A 41 2.79 -14.32 2.13
C ALA A 41 1.89 -14.26 3.38
N ALA A 42 2.41 -13.80 4.52
CA ALA A 42 1.67 -13.62 5.75
C ALA A 42 0.85 -12.32 5.79
N GLY A 43 1.13 -11.37 4.90
CA GLY A 43 0.42 -10.10 4.82
C GLY A 43 -0.98 -10.25 4.21
N MET A 44 -1.88 -9.36 4.59
CA MET A 44 -3.26 -9.33 4.08
C MET A 44 -3.39 -8.71 2.66
N GLY A 45 -2.29 -8.27 2.07
CA GLY A 45 -2.29 -7.64 0.74
C GLY A 45 -2.89 -6.24 0.70
N HIS A 46 -3.05 -5.58 1.82
CA HIS A 46 -3.57 -4.21 1.88
C HIS A 46 -2.51 -3.19 1.54
N LEU A 47 -2.81 -2.27 0.65
CA LEU A 47 -2.01 -1.08 0.35
C LEU A 47 -2.75 0.14 0.88
N VAL A 48 -2.50 0.48 2.12
CA VAL A 48 -3.15 1.59 2.83
C VAL A 48 -2.16 2.71 3.14
N CYS A 49 -2.66 3.92 3.32
CA CYS A 49 -1.88 5.03 3.84
C CYS A 49 -2.01 5.04 5.36
N MET A 50 -0.90 4.79 6.05
CA MET A 50 -0.82 4.84 7.51
C MET A 50 -0.55 6.27 7.96
N ASP A 51 -1.19 6.74 9.04
CA ASP A 51 -1.05 8.11 9.54
C ASP A 51 -0.83 8.20 11.06
N ASP A 52 -0.52 7.06 11.69
CA ASP A 52 -0.24 6.99 13.13
C ASP A 52 1.07 7.69 13.50
N ASP A 53 2.04 7.66 12.56
CA ASP A 53 3.31 8.37 12.68
C ASP A 53 3.57 9.22 11.41
N PRO A 54 4.12 10.46 11.55
CA PRO A 54 4.40 11.32 10.40
C PRO A 54 5.38 10.72 9.38
N ALA A 55 6.35 9.91 9.83
CA ALA A 55 7.30 9.25 8.93
C ALA A 55 6.62 8.09 8.16
N GLU A 56 5.75 7.34 8.83
CA GLU A 56 4.93 6.32 8.18
C GLU A 56 3.98 6.93 7.16
N LEU A 57 3.34 8.05 7.48
CA LEU A 57 2.46 8.74 6.55
C LEU A 57 3.21 9.17 5.29
N ALA A 58 4.37 9.79 5.43
CA ALA A 58 5.19 10.24 4.31
C ALA A 58 5.62 9.06 3.42
N LEU A 59 6.08 7.96 4.03
CA LEU A 59 6.55 6.77 3.33
C LEU A 59 5.40 6.02 2.64
N SER A 60 4.28 5.81 3.33
CA SER A 60 3.13 5.09 2.79
C SER A 60 2.43 5.87 1.67
N ALA A 61 2.30 7.18 1.80
CA ALA A 61 1.78 8.04 0.75
C ALA A 61 2.65 7.99 -0.52
N TRP A 62 3.98 8.12 -0.37
CA TRP A 62 4.92 7.98 -1.47
C TRP A 62 4.87 6.58 -2.10
N SER A 63 4.76 5.53 -1.28
CA SER A 63 4.63 4.15 -1.72
C SER A 63 3.36 3.92 -2.54
N LEU A 64 2.21 4.45 -2.09
CA LEU A 64 0.94 4.36 -2.82
C LEU A 64 0.99 5.02 -4.19
N GLU A 65 1.66 6.16 -4.31
CA GLU A 65 1.88 6.81 -5.60
C GLU A 65 2.65 5.88 -6.56
N ARG A 66 3.69 5.20 -6.07
CA ARG A 66 4.46 4.23 -6.85
C ARG A 66 3.63 3.03 -7.28
N TRP A 67 2.80 2.51 -6.37
CA TRP A 67 1.88 1.43 -6.70
C TRP A 67 0.87 1.84 -7.77
N ARG A 68 0.26 3.01 -7.68
CA ARG A 68 -0.65 3.54 -8.70
C ARG A 68 -0.01 3.61 -10.09
N ALA A 69 1.28 3.90 -10.17
CA ALA A 69 2.01 3.93 -11.43
C ALA A 69 2.31 2.51 -12.00
N ILE A 70 2.29 1.48 -11.15
CA ILE A 70 2.60 0.09 -11.53
C ILE A 70 1.32 -0.69 -11.87
N THR A 71 0.25 -0.48 -11.11
CA THR A 71 -0.99 -1.27 -11.19
C THR A 71 -1.61 -1.40 -12.56
N PRO A 72 -1.58 -0.39 -13.46
CA PRO A 72 -2.09 -0.55 -14.82
C PRO A 72 -1.34 -1.58 -15.69
N ARG A 73 -0.18 -2.04 -15.21
CA ARG A 73 0.69 -3.01 -15.91
C ARG A 73 0.72 -4.36 -15.21
N MET A 74 0.00 -4.49 -14.09
CA MET A 74 -0.06 -5.75 -13.34
C MET A 74 -0.93 -6.76 -14.10
N PRO A 75 -0.54 -8.04 -14.10
CA PRO A 75 -1.40 -9.10 -14.65
C PRO A 75 -2.69 -9.23 -13.82
N ASP A 76 -3.78 -9.64 -14.49
CA ASP A 76 -5.10 -9.80 -13.85
C ASP A 76 -5.10 -10.76 -12.66
N ASN A 77 -4.20 -11.76 -12.67
CA ASN A 77 -4.06 -12.71 -11.57
C ASN A 77 -3.45 -12.11 -10.28
N CYS A 78 -2.95 -10.89 -10.31
CA CYS A 78 -2.57 -10.15 -9.11
C CYS A 78 -3.78 -9.66 -8.30
N ALA A 79 -4.98 -9.77 -8.84
CA ALA A 79 -6.26 -9.42 -8.20
C ALA A 79 -6.26 -8.00 -7.59
N TRP A 80 -5.56 -7.05 -8.21
CA TRP A 80 -5.53 -5.67 -7.76
C TRP A 80 -6.93 -5.06 -7.76
N ARG A 81 -7.30 -4.43 -6.65
CA ARG A 81 -8.56 -3.69 -6.51
C ARG A 81 -8.29 -2.32 -5.91
N GLY A 82 -8.57 -1.26 -6.65
CA GLY A 82 -8.50 0.12 -6.18
C GLY A 82 -9.79 0.55 -5.48
N CYS A 83 -10.19 -0.17 -4.43
CA CYS A 83 -11.45 0.08 -3.71
C CYS A 83 -11.36 1.20 -2.66
N GLY A 84 -10.15 1.65 -2.32
CA GLY A 84 -9.95 2.60 -1.22
C GLY A 84 -9.91 1.92 0.15
N THR A 85 -9.90 2.75 1.19
CA THR A 85 -9.92 2.32 2.60
C THR A 85 -11.00 3.11 3.31
N LEU A 86 -11.80 2.45 4.11
CA LEU A 86 -12.81 3.05 4.96
C LEU A 86 -12.30 3.04 6.41
N TRP A 87 -12.28 4.21 7.04
CA TRP A 87 -11.99 4.37 8.45
C TRP A 87 -13.28 4.74 9.16
N LEU A 88 -13.67 3.94 10.15
CA LEU A 88 -14.88 4.18 10.92
C LEU A 88 -14.54 4.94 12.19
N ALA A 89 -15.33 5.96 12.49
CA ALA A 89 -15.33 6.65 13.77
C ALA A 89 -16.57 6.16 14.55
N GLU A 90 -16.35 5.54 15.71
CA GLU A 90 -17.40 4.96 16.54
C GLU A 90 -17.78 5.87 17.72
N SER A 91 -17.13 7.03 17.82
CA SER A 91 -17.36 8.01 18.89
C SER A 91 -17.28 9.44 18.39
N GLU A 92 -17.83 10.37 19.16
CA GLU A 92 -17.68 11.82 18.87
C GLU A 92 -16.22 12.27 18.95
N GLU A 93 -15.43 11.68 19.83
CA GLU A 93 -14.01 11.99 19.99
C GLU A 93 -13.23 11.57 18.74
N GLU A 94 -13.47 10.37 18.24
CA GLU A 94 -12.85 9.88 17.00
C GLU A 94 -13.30 10.71 15.79
N MET A 95 -14.58 11.08 15.73
CA MET A 95 -15.10 11.93 14.67
C MET A 95 -14.47 13.33 14.72
N ALA A 96 -14.24 13.89 15.91
CA ALA A 96 -13.55 15.17 16.06
C ALA A 96 -12.11 15.10 15.51
N GLY A 97 -11.43 13.96 15.68
CA GLY A 97 -10.10 13.70 15.13
C GLY A 97 -10.08 13.51 13.60
N ALA A 98 -11.21 13.16 12.99
CA ALA A 98 -11.28 12.82 11.56
C ALA A 98 -10.88 14.01 10.66
N GLY A 99 -11.22 15.24 11.03
CA GLY A 99 -10.83 16.44 10.30
C GLY A 99 -9.31 16.68 10.32
N ASP A 100 -8.65 16.38 11.43
CA ASP A 100 -7.19 16.49 11.56
C ASP A 100 -6.50 15.42 10.72
N LYS A 101 -7.00 14.20 10.75
CA LYS A 101 -6.55 13.09 9.90
C LYS A 101 -6.67 13.47 8.42
N GLN A 102 -7.79 13.98 8.00
CA GLN A 102 -8.02 14.45 6.62
C GLN A 102 -7.00 15.52 6.21
N ARG A 103 -6.73 16.51 7.07
CA ARG A 103 -5.73 17.56 6.79
C ARG A 103 -4.31 17.00 6.67
N ARG A 104 -3.92 16.06 7.56
CA ARG A 104 -2.60 15.40 7.48
C ARG A 104 -2.45 14.63 6.17
N MET A 105 -3.44 13.84 5.79
CA MET A 105 -3.45 13.09 4.54
C MET A 105 -3.38 14.01 3.31
N ALA A 106 -4.15 15.10 3.30
CA ALA A 106 -4.13 16.07 2.21
C ALA A 106 -2.75 16.72 2.03
N GLY A 107 -2.01 16.96 3.12
CA GLY A 107 -0.62 17.45 3.09
C GLY A 107 0.34 16.52 2.34
N HIS A 108 0.01 15.24 2.21
CA HIS A 108 0.76 14.23 1.45
C HIS A 108 0.05 13.81 0.15
N GLN A 109 -0.89 14.63 -0.35
CA GLN A 109 -1.65 14.36 -1.58
C GLN A 109 -2.49 13.08 -1.53
N VAL A 110 -2.84 12.62 -0.34
CA VAL A 110 -3.76 11.50 -0.12
C VAL A 110 -5.17 12.07 0.00
N HIS A 111 -5.98 11.80 -1.01
CA HIS A 111 -7.39 12.23 -1.02
C HIS A 111 -8.20 11.40 -0.02
N SER A 112 -8.98 12.08 0.81
CA SER A 112 -9.91 11.48 1.76
C SER A 112 -11.16 12.33 1.91
N GLU A 113 -12.30 11.68 2.16
CA GLU A 113 -13.61 12.32 2.31
C GLU A 113 -14.26 11.85 3.60
N LEU A 114 -14.88 12.80 4.31
CA LEU A 114 -15.78 12.45 5.42
C LEU A 114 -17.11 11.98 4.82
N GLN A 115 -17.58 10.83 5.29
CA GLN A 115 -18.82 10.22 4.83
C GLN A 115 -19.86 10.25 5.96
N THR A 116 -21.11 10.43 5.61
CA THR A 116 -22.22 10.24 6.54
C THR A 116 -22.58 8.76 6.69
N PRO A 117 -23.26 8.34 7.77
CA PRO A 117 -23.72 6.96 7.92
C PRO A 117 -24.51 6.45 6.71
N GLN A 118 -25.39 7.31 6.12
CA GLN A 118 -26.18 6.94 4.95
C GLN A 118 -25.33 6.69 3.71
N GLN A 119 -24.24 7.45 3.53
CA GLN A 119 -23.30 7.25 2.42
C GLN A 119 -22.50 5.96 2.61
N ILE A 120 -22.12 5.66 3.86
CA ILE A 120 -21.42 4.42 4.21
C ILE A 120 -22.33 3.20 3.98
N ALA A 121 -23.56 3.22 4.48
CA ALA A 121 -24.53 2.15 4.30
C ALA A 121 -24.82 1.84 2.83
N GLY A 122 -24.76 2.84 1.95
CA GLY A 122 -24.89 2.65 0.52
C GLY A 122 -23.69 1.95 -0.15
N ARG A 123 -22.52 2.03 0.46
CA ARG A 123 -21.28 1.39 -0.03
C ARG A 123 -21.01 0.04 0.61
N GLU A 124 -21.27 -0.05 1.90
CA GLU A 124 -20.99 -1.22 2.76
C GLU A 124 -22.27 -1.61 3.52
N PRO A 125 -23.20 -2.31 2.88
CA PRO A 125 -24.52 -2.62 3.47
C PRO A 125 -24.48 -3.51 4.72
N LEU A 126 -23.33 -4.12 5.01
CA LEU A 126 -23.14 -4.96 6.21
C LEU A 126 -22.75 -4.17 7.46
N LEU A 127 -22.37 -2.90 7.30
CA LEU A 127 -22.12 -2.02 8.43
C LEU A 127 -23.49 -1.59 9.01
N ARG A 128 -23.63 -1.76 10.33
CA ARG A 128 -24.84 -1.35 11.06
C ARG A 128 -24.71 0.12 11.45
N ASP A 129 -25.89 0.73 11.60
CA ASP A 129 -26.03 2.07 12.18
C ASP A 129 -25.60 2.11 13.65
#